data_1e85f4e3636eebb0406ed4cef3059491
#
_entry.id   1e85f4e3636eebb0406ed4cef3059491
#
_cell.length_a   1.000
_cell.length_b   1.000
_cell.length_c   1.000
_cell.angle_alpha   90.00
_cell.angle_beta   90.00
_cell.angle_gamma   90.00
#
_symmetry.space_group_name_H-M   'P 1'
#
loop_
_entity.id
_entity.type
_entity.pdbx_description
1 polymer ?
#
loop_
_entity_poly.entity_id
_entity_poly.type
_entity_poly.pdbx_seq_one_letter_code
_entity_poly.pdbx_strand_id
1 'polypeptide(L)'
;MVLGTPAEEGGGGKIKMIENGCFDEVDFCLMAHPKPFNCVYPTCLAMQDVRVLFHGVSSHASAFPWEGINALDAAVMAYNALSVLRQQLKPSWRLHGVITDGGAKPNIIPEKASLAYYVRAPTEKELDTLREKVHRCFESAAQATGNYNVPVFNV
;
A
#
# COMPACT_ATOMS: atom_id res chain seq x y z
N MET A 1 12.65 17.50 29.70
CA MET A 1 11.63 16.41 29.81
C MET A 1 12.07 15.24 28.95
N VAL A 2 11.81 13.99 29.35
CA VAL A 2 12.05 12.80 28.53
C VAL A 2 10.70 12.15 28.29
N LEU A 3 10.37 11.87 27.03
CA LEU A 3 9.12 11.24 26.62
C LEU A 3 9.40 9.81 26.12
N GLY A 4 8.74 8.83 26.73
CA GLY A 4 8.68 7.46 26.19
C GLY A 4 7.66 7.39 25.07
N THR A 5 8.09 7.00 23.86
CA THR A 5 7.25 7.00 22.65
C THR A 5 7.06 5.57 22.15
N PRO A 6 6.07 4.81 22.67
CA PRO A 6 5.82 3.43 22.25
C PRO A 6 5.24 3.35 20.84
N ALA A 7 5.18 2.12 20.29
CA ALA A 7 4.58 1.80 18.99
C ALA A 7 5.20 2.59 17.81
N GLU A 8 6.53 2.72 17.80
CA GLU A 8 7.29 3.43 16.75
C GLU A 8 7.22 2.67 15.41
N GLU A 9 7.39 1.34 15.43
CA GLU A 9 7.39 0.47 14.24
C GLU A 9 5.97 0.20 13.67
N GLY A 10 4.95 0.70 14.34
CA GLY A 10 3.56 0.55 13.93
C GLY A 10 2.59 1.05 14.98
N GLY A 11 1.40 1.50 14.58
CA GLY A 11 0.37 2.01 15.48
C GLY A 11 0.47 3.49 15.85
N GLY A 12 1.50 4.21 15.36
CA GLY A 12 1.56 5.69 15.40
C GLY A 12 1.55 6.28 16.82
N GLY A 13 2.30 5.71 17.77
CA GLY A 13 2.27 6.15 19.17
C GLY A 13 2.56 7.64 19.36
N LYS A 14 3.50 8.22 18.60
CA LYS A 14 3.79 9.67 18.65
C LYS A 14 2.61 10.52 18.16
N ILE A 15 1.85 10.05 17.17
CA ILE A 15 0.66 10.74 16.67
C ILE A 15 -0.38 10.85 17.79
N LYS A 16 -0.67 9.72 18.46
CA LYS A 16 -1.59 9.69 19.60
C LYS A 16 -1.13 10.56 20.76
N MET A 17 0.17 10.66 21.00
CA MET A 17 0.73 11.55 22.01
C MET A 17 0.54 13.02 21.65
N ILE A 18 0.68 13.38 20.38
CA ILE A 18 0.39 14.74 19.88
C ILE A 18 -1.09 15.06 20.06
N GLU A 19 -1.97 14.17 19.62
CA GLU A 19 -3.44 14.31 19.77
C GLU A 19 -3.88 14.48 21.24
N ASN A 20 -3.12 13.89 22.18
CA ASN A 20 -3.37 14.01 23.63
C ASN A 20 -2.60 15.15 24.30
N GLY A 21 -2.02 16.08 23.55
CA GLY A 21 -1.37 17.29 24.07
C GLY A 21 -0.02 17.06 24.77
N CYS A 22 0.60 15.90 24.60
CA CYS A 22 1.89 15.62 25.28
C CYS A 22 3.04 16.54 24.85
N PHE A 23 2.87 17.29 23.77
CA PHE A 23 3.87 18.19 23.21
C PHE A 23 3.45 19.67 23.24
N ASP A 24 2.31 20.01 23.84
CA ASP A 24 1.75 21.39 23.81
C ASP A 24 2.66 22.45 24.45
N GLU A 25 3.47 22.06 25.46
CA GLU A 25 4.42 22.95 26.13
C GLU A 25 5.87 22.74 25.68
N VAL A 26 6.09 22.11 24.50
CA VAL A 26 7.42 21.77 24.00
C VAL A 26 7.82 22.71 22.86
N ASP A 27 8.81 23.58 23.09
CA ASP A 27 9.33 24.51 22.07
C ASP A 27 10.14 23.78 20.99
N PHE A 28 10.89 22.74 21.35
CA PHE A 28 11.66 21.92 20.42
C PHE A 28 11.85 20.50 20.95
N CYS A 29 11.96 19.56 20.04
CA CYS A 29 12.10 18.14 20.33
C CYS A 29 13.32 17.56 19.62
N LEU A 30 14.08 16.71 20.30
CA LEU A 30 15.22 15.98 19.75
C LEU A 30 15.01 14.47 19.89
N MET A 31 15.40 13.74 18.89
CA MET A 31 15.34 12.27 18.87
C MET A 31 16.61 11.72 18.22
N ALA A 32 17.16 10.63 18.78
CA ALA A 32 18.21 9.86 18.14
C ALA A 32 17.62 8.61 17.46
N HIS A 33 18.00 8.38 16.22
CA HIS A 33 17.63 7.19 15.45
C HIS A 33 18.90 6.46 15.00
N PRO A 34 19.05 5.14 15.23
CA PRO A 34 20.22 4.39 14.81
C PRO A 34 20.35 4.36 13.28
N LYS A 35 21.54 4.73 12.80
CA LYS A 35 21.91 4.72 11.38
C LYS A 35 23.37 4.27 11.26
N PRO A 36 23.81 3.68 10.14
CA PRO A 36 25.21 3.31 9.93
C PRO A 36 26.14 4.51 9.67
N PHE A 37 25.63 5.73 9.74
CA PHE A 37 26.34 6.99 9.54
C PHE A 37 25.72 8.10 10.39
N ASN A 38 26.53 9.13 10.72
CA ASN A 38 26.05 10.28 11.44
C ASN A 38 25.36 11.27 10.48
N CYS A 39 24.13 11.68 10.81
CA CYS A 39 23.35 12.63 10.02
C CYS A 39 22.43 13.44 10.93
N VAL A 40 22.43 14.76 10.76
CA VAL A 40 21.53 15.67 11.51
C VAL A 40 20.15 15.73 10.84
N TYR A 41 20.10 15.68 9.50
CA TYR A 41 18.88 15.71 8.72
C TYR A 41 18.79 14.47 7.80
N PRO A 42 18.34 13.33 8.32
CA PRO A 42 18.12 12.16 7.48
C PRO A 42 16.97 12.40 6.50
N THR A 43 17.14 11.99 5.25
CA THR A 43 16.02 11.95 4.32
C THR A 43 15.05 10.86 4.76
N CYS A 44 13.84 11.26 5.15
CA CYS A 44 12.71 10.37 5.39
C CYS A 44 11.76 10.45 4.19
N LEU A 45 11.16 9.32 3.85
CA LEU A 45 10.13 9.26 2.82
C LEU A 45 8.76 9.22 3.49
N ALA A 46 7.84 10.05 3.00
CA ALA A 46 6.42 9.87 3.27
C ALA A 46 5.98 8.51 2.72
N MET A 47 5.15 7.79 3.44
CA MET A 47 4.75 6.42 3.12
C MET A 47 3.24 6.24 3.26
N GLN A 48 2.68 5.47 2.33
CA GLN A 48 1.32 4.97 2.39
C GLN A 48 1.33 3.44 2.33
N ASP A 49 0.70 2.79 3.30
CA ASP A 49 0.29 1.37 3.21
C ASP A 49 -1.03 1.30 2.41
N VAL A 50 -1.01 0.50 1.35
CA VAL A 50 -2.17 0.31 0.48
C VAL A 50 -2.50 -1.17 0.43
N ARG A 51 -3.71 -1.51 0.81
CA ARG A 51 -4.26 -2.85 0.65
C ARG A 51 -5.41 -2.81 -0.34
N VAL A 52 -5.41 -3.74 -1.27
CA VAL A 52 -6.45 -3.83 -2.29
C VAL A 52 -7.03 -5.23 -2.26
N LEU A 53 -8.33 -5.30 -2.20
CA LEU A 53 -9.10 -6.53 -2.31
C LEU A 53 -9.91 -6.48 -3.61
N PHE A 54 -9.69 -7.48 -4.46
CA PHE A 54 -10.48 -7.72 -5.66
C PHE A 54 -11.55 -8.74 -5.36
N HIS A 55 -12.77 -8.47 -5.85
CA HIS A 55 -13.90 -9.36 -5.73
C HIS A 55 -14.35 -9.81 -7.12
N GLY A 56 -14.43 -11.10 -7.30
CA GLY A 56 -14.92 -11.76 -8.49
C GLY A 56 -16.09 -12.68 -8.17
N VAL A 57 -16.24 -13.71 -8.99
CA VAL A 57 -17.26 -14.75 -8.83
C VAL A 57 -16.60 -16.12 -8.98
N SER A 58 -16.79 -16.98 -7.99
CA SER A 58 -16.24 -18.33 -8.00
C SER A 58 -16.94 -19.20 -9.02
N SER A 59 -16.18 -20.06 -9.70
CA SER A 59 -16.70 -21.10 -10.62
C SER A 59 -15.71 -22.25 -10.71
N HIS A 60 -16.18 -23.40 -11.21
CA HIS A 60 -15.32 -24.54 -11.49
C HIS A 60 -14.49 -24.27 -12.77
N ALA A 61 -13.16 -24.18 -12.62
CA ALA A 61 -12.27 -23.69 -13.67
C ALA A 61 -12.26 -24.51 -14.97
N SER A 62 -12.62 -25.80 -14.93
CA SER A 62 -12.68 -26.65 -16.13
C SER A 62 -14.10 -26.95 -16.62
N ALA A 63 -15.13 -26.78 -15.78
CA ALA A 63 -16.50 -27.10 -16.14
C ALA A 63 -17.27 -25.89 -16.69
N PHE A 64 -17.25 -24.80 -15.96
CA PHE A 64 -18.02 -23.58 -16.25
C PHE A 64 -17.20 -22.30 -16.02
N PRO A 65 -15.98 -22.18 -16.59
CA PRO A 65 -15.13 -21.02 -16.33
C PRO A 65 -15.75 -19.70 -16.76
N TRP A 66 -16.62 -19.68 -17.74
CA TRP A 66 -17.31 -18.49 -18.23
C TRP A 66 -18.37 -17.94 -17.28
N GLU A 67 -18.77 -18.68 -16.25
CA GLU A 67 -19.69 -18.23 -15.20
C GLU A 67 -18.95 -17.53 -14.06
N GLY A 68 -17.61 -17.60 -14.04
CA GLY A 68 -16.76 -16.99 -13.04
C GLY A 68 -16.22 -15.63 -13.46
N ILE A 69 -15.81 -14.86 -12.47
CA ILE A 69 -14.99 -13.64 -12.62
C ILE A 69 -13.76 -13.83 -11.75
N ASN A 70 -12.59 -13.90 -12.37
CA ASN A 70 -11.36 -14.27 -11.69
C ASN A 70 -10.74 -13.07 -10.97
N ALA A 71 -10.80 -13.06 -9.64
CA ALA A 71 -10.19 -12.00 -8.84
C ALA A 71 -8.65 -12.01 -8.89
N LEU A 72 -8.04 -13.19 -9.08
CA LEU A 72 -6.58 -13.29 -9.20
C LEU A 72 -6.09 -12.66 -10.50
N ASP A 73 -6.82 -12.76 -11.61
CA ASP A 73 -6.45 -12.11 -12.86
C ASP A 73 -6.39 -10.58 -12.68
N ALA A 74 -7.35 -10.00 -11.94
CA ALA A 74 -7.32 -8.58 -11.58
C ALA A 74 -6.08 -8.22 -10.73
N ALA A 75 -5.76 -9.03 -9.74
CA ALA A 75 -4.57 -8.83 -8.90
C ALA A 75 -3.27 -8.91 -9.71
N VAL A 76 -3.15 -9.88 -10.61
CA VAL A 76 -1.99 -10.05 -11.50
C VAL A 76 -1.88 -8.88 -12.48
N MET A 77 -2.99 -8.46 -13.09
CA MET A 77 -2.99 -7.27 -13.98
C MET A 77 -2.59 -6.00 -13.23
N ALA A 78 -3.11 -5.79 -12.04
CA ALA A 78 -2.72 -4.66 -11.19
C ALA A 78 -1.23 -4.69 -10.83
N TYR A 79 -0.71 -5.85 -10.44
CA TYR A 79 0.71 -6.03 -10.13
C TYR A 79 1.59 -5.70 -11.35
N ASN A 80 1.20 -6.16 -12.55
CA ASN A 80 1.91 -5.87 -13.78
C ASN A 80 1.81 -4.38 -14.15
N ALA A 81 0.63 -3.76 -14.07
CA ALA A 81 0.44 -2.34 -14.35
C ALA A 81 1.33 -1.47 -13.44
N LEU A 82 1.41 -1.78 -12.15
CA LEU A 82 2.30 -1.11 -11.21
C LEU A 82 3.78 -1.34 -11.53
N SER A 83 4.13 -2.53 -12.01
CA SER A 83 5.49 -2.84 -12.42
C SER A 83 5.92 -2.04 -13.67
N VAL A 84 5.04 -1.90 -14.64
CA VAL A 84 5.26 -1.05 -15.82
C VAL A 84 5.31 0.43 -15.46
N LEU A 85 4.48 0.88 -14.53
CA LEU A 85 4.48 2.27 -14.04
C LEU A 85 5.84 2.68 -13.47
N ARG A 86 6.61 1.76 -12.88
CA ARG A 86 7.92 2.05 -12.28
C ARG A 86 8.89 2.74 -13.22
N GLN A 87 8.82 2.45 -14.54
CA GLN A 87 9.67 3.10 -15.56
C GLN A 87 9.49 4.62 -15.60
N GLN A 88 8.32 5.11 -15.22
CA GLN A 88 7.97 6.54 -15.28
C GLN A 88 7.94 7.20 -13.89
N LEU A 89 8.45 6.52 -12.85
CA LEU A 89 8.56 7.10 -11.52
C LEU A 89 9.85 7.91 -11.37
N LYS A 90 9.79 8.95 -10.55
CA LYS A 90 11.01 9.69 -10.17
C LYS A 90 12.00 8.75 -9.46
N PRO A 91 13.32 8.97 -9.60
CA PRO A 91 14.34 8.13 -8.96
C PRO A 91 14.20 8.00 -7.45
N SER A 92 13.62 9.02 -6.78
CA SER A 92 13.39 9.05 -5.34
C SER A 92 12.09 8.35 -4.91
N TRP A 93 11.18 8.01 -5.84
CA TRP A 93 9.91 7.36 -5.54
C TRP A 93 10.09 5.85 -5.42
N ARG A 94 9.32 5.23 -4.53
CA ARG A 94 9.35 3.78 -4.34
C ARG A 94 7.95 3.20 -4.35
N LEU A 95 7.83 2.08 -5.05
CA LEU A 95 6.60 1.31 -5.16
C LEU A 95 6.96 -0.16 -5.12
N HIS A 96 6.51 -0.85 -4.11
CA HIS A 96 6.78 -2.28 -3.92
C HIS A 96 5.66 -2.94 -3.14
N GLY A 97 5.39 -4.20 -3.46
CA GLY A 97 4.29 -4.94 -2.84
C GLY A 97 4.31 -6.41 -3.18
N VAL A 98 3.34 -7.11 -2.64
CA VAL A 98 3.16 -8.55 -2.76
C VAL A 98 1.70 -8.89 -3.04
N ILE A 99 1.45 -10.07 -3.61
CA ILE A 99 0.14 -10.70 -3.60
C ILE A 99 0.00 -11.39 -2.24
N THR A 100 -1.00 -11.01 -1.46
CA THR A 100 -1.23 -11.54 -0.11
C THR A 100 -2.22 -12.69 -0.10
N ASP A 101 -3.12 -12.74 -1.09
CA ASP A 101 -4.03 -13.84 -1.34
C ASP A 101 -4.27 -14.00 -2.84
N GLY A 102 -4.21 -15.22 -3.35
CA GLY A 102 -4.38 -15.55 -4.77
C GLY A 102 -5.42 -16.65 -5.00
N GLY A 103 -6.22 -17.02 -4.00
CA GLY A 103 -7.24 -18.06 -4.09
C GLY A 103 -6.84 -19.39 -3.47
N ALA A 104 -7.79 -20.32 -3.40
CA ALA A 104 -7.67 -21.54 -2.61
C ALA A 104 -7.08 -22.73 -3.38
N LYS A 105 -7.51 -22.96 -4.62
CA LYS A 105 -7.13 -24.14 -5.43
C LYS A 105 -7.14 -23.84 -6.93
N PRO A 106 -6.25 -24.49 -7.72
CA PRO A 106 -6.17 -24.25 -9.17
C PRO A 106 -7.43 -24.58 -9.96
N ASN A 107 -8.27 -25.47 -9.47
CA ASN A 107 -9.52 -25.87 -10.12
C ASN A 107 -10.75 -25.03 -9.75
N ILE A 108 -10.54 -23.96 -8.99
CA ILE A 108 -11.58 -23.00 -8.58
C ILE A 108 -11.16 -21.62 -9.01
N ILE A 109 -11.97 -20.92 -9.82
CA ILE A 109 -11.78 -19.52 -10.15
C ILE A 109 -11.90 -18.71 -8.86
N PRO A 110 -10.87 -17.94 -8.45
CA PRO A 110 -10.89 -17.20 -7.20
C PRO A 110 -11.93 -16.08 -7.19
N GLU A 111 -12.81 -16.08 -6.20
CA GLU A 111 -13.74 -14.97 -5.96
C GLU A 111 -13.11 -13.79 -5.19
N LYS A 112 -11.94 -14.01 -4.60
CA LYS A 112 -11.17 -12.99 -3.87
C LYS A 112 -9.70 -13.15 -4.15
N ALA A 113 -9.01 -12.00 -4.30
CA ALA A 113 -7.56 -11.91 -4.32
C ALA A 113 -7.14 -10.57 -3.74
N SER A 114 -5.98 -10.52 -3.09
CA SER A 114 -5.52 -9.29 -2.43
C SER A 114 -4.05 -8.98 -2.67
N LEU A 115 -3.76 -7.68 -2.68
CA LEU A 115 -2.42 -7.11 -2.76
C LEU A 115 -2.15 -6.22 -1.55
N ALA A 116 -0.89 -6.20 -1.11
CA ALA A 116 -0.38 -5.21 -0.18
C ALA A 116 0.81 -4.46 -0.80
N TYR A 117 0.77 -3.13 -0.77
CA TYR A 117 1.79 -2.26 -1.35
C TYR A 117 2.21 -1.17 -0.38
N TYR A 118 3.50 -0.84 -0.40
CA TYR A 118 4.02 0.41 0.14
C TYR A 118 4.32 1.38 -1.01
N VAL A 119 3.77 2.58 -0.87
CA VAL A 119 3.96 3.70 -1.79
C VAL A 119 4.74 4.77 -1.04
N ARG A 120 5.90 5.20 -1.56
CA ARG A 120 6.78 6.14 -0.87
C ARG A 120 7.27 7.26 -1.79
N ALA A 121 7.29 8.47 -1.26
CA ALA A 121 7.80 9.65 -1.93
C ALA A 121 8.50 10.60 -0.94
N PRO A 122 9.38 11.53 -1.40
CA PRO A 122 10.08 12.44 -0.49
C PRO A 122 9.19 13.38 0.31
N THR A 123 8.02 13.74 -0.21
CA THR A 123 7.07 14.66 0.42
C THR A 123 5.64 14.14 0.30
N GLU A 124 4.75 14.59 1.18
CA GLU A 124 3.31 14.27 1.12
C GLU A 124 2.69 14.66 -0.23
N LYS A 125 3.01 15.85 -0.75
CA LYS A 125 2.52 16.30 -2.05
C LYS A 125 2.92 15.38 -3.21
N GLU A 126 4.15 14.86 -3.17
CA GLU A 126 4.61 13.88 -4.17
C GLU A 126 3.98 12.51 -3.95
N LEU A 127 3.74 12.15 -2.68
CA LEU A 127 3.03 10.92 -2.32
C LEU A 127 1.59 10.94 -2.86
N ASP A 128 0.88 12.07 -2.73
CA ASP A 128 -0.47 12.24 -3.28
C ASP A 128 -0.48 12.01 -4.80
N THR A 129 0.48 12.62 -5.51
CA THR A 129 0.60 12.43 -6.96
C THR A 129 0.88 10.96 -7.33
N LEU A 130 1.70 10.27 -6.54
CA LEU A 130 2.01 8.87 -6.77
C LEU A 130 0.81 7.97 -6.44
N ARG A 131 0.06 8.27 -5.37
CA ARG A 131 -1.19 7.57 -5.00
C ARG A 131 -2.22 7.57 -6.13
N GLU A 132 -2.44 8.72 -6.77
CA GLU A 132 -3.36 8.81 -7.90
C GLU A 132 -2.96 7.89 -9.06
N LYS A 133 -1.65 7.82 -9.38
CA LYS A 133 -1.14 6.93 -10.44
C LYS A 133 -1.37 5.45 -10.06
N VAL A 134 -1.08 5.10 -8.82
CA VAL A 134 -1.24 3.75 -8.28
C VAL A 134 -2.72 3.35 -8.26
N HIS A 135 -3.60 4.24 -7.83
CA HIS A 135 -5.04 4.01 -7.80
C HIS A 135 -5.61 3.67 -9.18
N ARG A 136 -5.21 4.42 -10.20
CA ARG A 136 -5.63 4.15 -11.59
C ARG A 136 -5.21 2.76 -12.07
N CYS A 137 -4.06 2.26 -11.64
CA CYS A 137 -3.64 0.89 -11.99
C CYS A 137 -4.58 -0.16 -11.37
N PHE A 138 -4.99 0.03 -10.13
CA PHE A 138 -5.94 -0.88 -9.48
C PHE A 138 -7.33 -0.82 -10.13
N GLU A 139 -7.84 0.37 -10.38
CA GLU A 139 -9.14 0.56 -11.04
C GLU A 139 -9.16 -0.04 -12.45
N SER A 140 -8.12 0.24 -13.25
CA SER A 140 -8.04 -0.28 -14.62
C SER A 140 -7.99 -1.80 -14.64
N ALA A 141 -7.29 -2.44 -13.71
CA ALA A 141 -7.22 -3.88 -13.61
C ALA A 141 -8.59 -4.50 -13.25
N ALA A 142 -9.29 -3.89 -12.30
CA ALA A 142 -10.63 -4.33 -11.92
C ALA A 142 -11.62 -4.20 -13.08
N GLN A 143 -11.61 -3.06 -13.77
CA GLN A 143 -12.47 -2.83 -14.93
C GLN A 143 -12.19 -3.82 -16.07
N ALA A 144 -10.93 -4.07 -16.39
CA ALA A 144 -10.52 -4.95 -17.48
C ALA A 144 -10.93 -6.40 -17.25
N THR A 145 -11.09 -6.82 -16.02
CA THR A 145 -11.41 -8.22 -15.63
C THR A 145 -12.84 -8.39 -15.11
N GLY A 146 -13.64 -7.32 -15.09
CA GLY A 146 -15.00 -7.34 -14.57
C GLY A 146 -15.11 -7.49 -13.05
N ASN A 147 -14.01 -7.27 -12.33
CA ASN A 147 -13.97 -7.33 -10.88
C ASN A 147 -14.40 -6.02 -10.24
N TYR A 148 -14.80 -6.11 -8.96
CA TYR A 148 -14.89 -4.94 -8.06
C TYR A 148 -13.62 -4.86 -7.25
N ASN A 149 -13.06 -3.66 -7.10
CA ASN A 149 -11.95 -3.42 -6.17
C ASN A 149 -12.41 -2.55 -5.00
N VAL A 150 -11.82 -2.78 -3.85
CA VAL A 150 -11.94 -1.93 -2.68
C VAL A 150 -10.52 -1.61 -2.22
N PRO A 151 -9.92 -0.50 -2.69
CA PRO A 151 -8.64 -0.07 -2.14
C PRO A 151 -8.86 0.45 -0.72
N VAL A 152 -8.13 -0.11 0.24
CA VAL A 152 -8.07 0.37 1.61
C VAL A 152 -6.72 1.04 1.80
N PHE A 153 -6.73 2.36 1.96
CA PHE A 153 -5.53 3.13 2.30
C PHE A 153 -5.46 3.22 3.84
N ASN A 154 -4.49 2.52 4.43
CA ASN A 154 -4.21 2.67 5.85
C ASN A 154 -3.26 3.86 6.03
N VAL A 155 -3.57 4.72 6.96
CA VAL A 155 -2.73 5.84 7.39
C VAL A 155 -1.64 5.35 8.32
#